data_54e5262e5b36f9d81de41bc85564aa8f
#
_entry.id   54e5262e5b36f9d81de41bc85564aa8f
#
_cell.length_a   1.000
_cell.length_b   1.000
_cell.length_c   1.000
_cell.angle_alpha   90.00
_cell.angle_beta   90.00
_cell.angle_gamma   90.00
#
_symmetry.space_group_name_H-M   'P 1'
#
loop_
_entity.id
_entity.type
_entity.pdbx_description
1 polymer ?
#
loop_
_entity_poly.entity_id
_entity_poly.type
_entity_poly.pdbx_seq_one_letter_code
_entity_poly.pdbx_strand_id
1 'polypeptide(L)'
;MNFHLSAVAALILAACPVWAQDATPAIALELNGAADTPESACRLTYVANNGLTAPLEQTSFQMAVFDTAGAVTRLIVLDFGALAVGKTKVVQFDIPGQTCAQISRIVVNDVAQCTTTGGAAVDGCLTALATASRSSIQFGL
;
A
#
# COMPACT_ATOMS: atom_id res chain seq x y z
N MET A 1 -7.06 -32.52 67.76
CA MET A 1 -6.51 -33.19 66.53
C MET A 1 -7.09 -32.45 65.34
N ASN A 2 -6.43 -31.38 64.85
CA ASN A 2 -6.94 -30.48 63.87
C ASN A 2 -6.39 -30.86 62.46
N PHE A 3 -7.28 -31.31 61.56
CA PHE A 3 -6.93 -31.59 60.18
C PHE A 3 -7.15 -30.31 59.34
N HIS A 4 -6.04 -29.71 58.89
CA HIS A 4 -6.11 -28.65 57.88
C HIS A 4 -6.16 -29.27 56.48
N LEU A 5 -7.31 -29.12 55.80
CA LEU A 5 -7.42 -29.41 54.36
C LEU A 5 -6.91 -28.20 53.59
N SER A 6 -5.76 -28.37 52.93
CA SER A 6 -5.24 -27.39 51.96
C SER A 6 -5.84 -27.67 50.58
N ALA A 7 -6.69 -26.76 50.12
CA ALA A 7 -7.24 -26.82 48.75
C ALA A 7 -6.22 -26.20 47.79
N VAL A 8 -5.66 -27.02 46.89
CA VAL A 8 -4.82 -26.56 45.77
C VAL A 8 -5.74 -26.19 44.60
N ALA A 9 -5.86 -24.91 44.33
CA ALA A 9 -6.56 -24.43 43.13
C ALA A 9 -5.64 -24.52 41.92
N ALA A 10 -5.94 -25.43 41.00
CA ALA A 10 -5.25 -25.55 39.71
C ALA A 10 -5.75 -24.48 38.75
N LEU A 11 -4.90 -23.50 38.40
CA LEU A 11 -5.16 -22.52 37.34
C LEU A 11 -4.96 -23.20 35.99
N ILE A 12 -6.05 -23.44 35.28
CA ILE A 12 -6.00 -23.92 33.88
C ILE A 12 -5.87 -22.69 32.96
N LEU A 13 -4.66 -22.46 32.43
CA LEU A 13 -4.44 -21.48 31.37
C LEU A 13 -5.04 -22.03 30.05
N ALA A 14 -6.17 -21.48 29.63
CA ALA A 14 -6.74 -21.74 28.31
C ALA A 14 -5.87 -21.05 27.25
N ALA A 15 -5.08 -21.82 26.51
CA ALA A 15 -4.37 -21.34 25.33
C ALA A 15 -5.41 -21.14 24.20
N CYS A 16 -5.73 -19.88 23.87
CA CYS A 16 -6.52 -19.56 22.69
C CYS A 16 -5.68 -19.84 21.44
N PRO A 17 -6.17 -20.64 20.45
CA PRO A 17 -5.49 -20.79 19.19
C PRO A 17 -5.51 -19.44 18.47
N VAL A 18 -4.32 -18.89 18.18
CA VAL A 18 -4.15 -17.76 17.29
C VAL A 18 -4.33 -18.31 15.87
N TRP A 19 -5.45 -18.03 15.26
CA TRP A 19 -5.68 -18.34 13.85
C TRP A 19 -4.82 -17.34 13.06
N ALA A 20 -3.78 -17.83 12.41
CA ALA A 20 -3.06 -17.08 11.40
C ALA A 20 -4.05 -16.86 10.26
N GLN A 21 -4.49 -15.61 10.08
CA GLN A 21 -5.25 -15.22 8.88
C GLN A 21 -4.25 -15.23 7.73
N ASP A 22 -4.43 -16.14 6.77
CA ASP A 22 -3.69 -16.12 5.52
C ASP A 22 -3.97 -14.77 4.85
N ALA A 23 -2.92 -13.95 4.68
CA ALA A 23 -3.03 -12.67 4.00
C ALA A 23 -3.50 -12.93 2.57
N THR A 24 -4.60 -12.32 2.16
CA THR A 24 -5.08 -12.39 0.78
C THR A 24 -3.98 -11.84 -0.14
N PRO A 25 -3.61 -12.57 -1.22
CA PRO A 25 -2.64 -12.08 -2.19
C PRO A 25 -3.05 -10.70 -2.69
N ALA A 26 -2.13 -9.73 -2.62
CA ALA A 26 -2.41 -8.34 -2.94
C ALA A 26 -1.21 -7.70 -3.62
N ILE A 27 -1.48 -6.66 -4.42
CA ILE A 27 -0.44 -5.69 -4.78
C ILE A 27 -0.36 -4.71 -3.61
N ALA A 28 0.83 -4.51 -3.06
CA ALA A 28 1.05 -3.54 -2.00
C ALA A 28 1.77 -2.30 -2.56
N LEU A 29 1.20 -1.13 -2.32
CA LEU A 29 1.82 0.17 -2.63
C LEU A 29 1.93 0.98 -1.35
N GLU A 30 3.13 1.37 -1.00
CA GLU A 30 3.39 2.26 0.14
C GLU A 30 3.98 3.58 -0.35
N LEU A 31 3.35 4.70 -0.03
CA LEU A 31 3.99 6.02 -0.17
C LEU A 31 5.01 6.17 0.96
N ASN A 32 6.27 5.79 0.65
CA ASN A 32 7.33 5.68 1.63
C ASN A 32 7.94 7.04 2.00
N GLY A 33 7.90 8.01 1.07
CA GLY A 33 8.42 9.36 1.32
C GLY A 33 7.95 10.39 0.31
N ALA A 34 8.03 11.65 0.70
CA ALA A 34 7.78 12.80 -0.15
C ALA A 34 8.81 13.89 0.19
N ALA A 35 9.43 14.47 -0.83
CA ALA A 35 10.45 15.52 -0.68
C ALA A 35 10.37 16.53 -1.82
N ASP A 36 10.51 17.81 -1.50
CA ASP A 36 10.58 18.86 -2.53
C ASP A 36 11.89 18.75 -3.32
N THR A 37 11.81 18.99 -4.62
CA THR A 37 12.97 19.06 -5.50
C THR A 37 13.38 20.52 -5.75
N PRO A 38 14.64 20.77 -6.17
CA PRO A 38 15.09 22.13 -6.54
C PRO A 38 14.26 22.73 -7.71
N GLU A 39 13.63 21.90 -8.54
CA GLU A 39 12.83 22.29 -9.71
C GLU A 39 11.36 22.60 -9.33
N SER A 40 11.05 22.79 -8.04
CA SER A 40 9.69 23.05 -7.54
C SER A 40 8.70 21.94 -7.86
N ALA A 41 9.13 20.69 -7.72
CA ALA A 41 8.28 19.50 -7.78
C ALA A 41 8.24 18.80 -6.43
N CYS A 42 7.16 18.08 -6.17
CA CYS A 42 7.11 17.11 -5.07
C CYS A 42 7.52 15.74 -5.59
N ARG A 43 8.67 15.22 -5.14
CA ARG A 43 9.12 13.86 -5.42
C ARG A 43 8.49 12.88 -4.45
N LEU A 44 7.70 11.97 -4.98
CA LEU A 44 7.07 10.88 -4.25
C LEU A 44 7.92 9.62 -4.42
N THR A 45 8.24 8.95 -3.32
CA THR A 45 8.92 7.64 -3.33
C THR A 45 7.92 6.58 -2.93
N TYR A 46 7.67 5.63 -3.81
CA TYR A 46 6.81 4.48 -3.56
C TYR A 46 7.61 3.21 -3.41
N VAL A 47 7.15 2.36 -2.52
CA VAL A 47 7.57 0.96 -2.41
C VAL A 47 6.42 0.09 -2.89
N ALA A 48 6.67 -0.71 -3.93
CA ALA A 48 5.69 -1.61 -4.53
C ALA A 48 6.11 -3.06 -4.33
N ASN A 49 5.12 -3.93 -4.04
CA ASN A 49 5.32 -5.37 -3.96
C ASN A 49 4.17 -6.09 -4.65
N ASN A 50 4.50 -7.10 -5.45
CA ASN A 50 3.51 -7.98 -6.07
C ASN A 50 3.35 -9.24 -5.20
N GLY A 51 2.31 -9.28 -4.40
CA GLY A 51 1.92 -10.44 -3.60
C GLY A 51 0.97 -11.40 -4.34
N LEU A 52 0.66 -11.16 -5.62
CA LEU A 52 -0.11 -12.06 -6.45
C LEU A 52 0.71 -13.30 -6.83
N THR A 53 0.06 -14.30 -7.43
CA THR A 53 0.71 -15.54 -7.86
C THR A 53 1.35 -15.46 -9.25
N ALA A 54 1.02 -14.41 -10.04
CA ALA A 54 1.57 -14.20 -11.37
C ALA A 54 2.39 -12.90 -11.44
N PRO A 55 3.50 -12.87 -12.21
CA PRO A 55 4.24 -11.65 -12.45
C PRO A 55 3.41 -10.69 -13.31
N LEU A 56 3.54 -9.40 -13.03
CA LEU A 56 2.94 -8.33 -13.82
C LEU A 56 4.01 -7.74 -14.74
N GLU A 57 3.67 -7.55 -16.01
CA GLU A 57 4.55 -6.90 -17.00
C GLU A 57 4.31 -5.40 -17.03
N GLN A 58 3.06 -4.97 -16.91
CA GLN A 58 2.67 -3.58 -16.85
C GLN A 58 1.75 -3.34 -15.67
N THR A 59 2.10 -2.35 -14.86
CA THR A 59 1.32 -1.97 -13.68
C THR A 59 1.32 -0.47 -13.57
N SER A 60 0.17 0.15 -13.83
CA SER A 60 0.01 1.59 -13.68
C SER A 60 -1.37 1.92 -13.13
N PHE A 61 -1.43 2.98 -12.35
CA PHE A 61 -2.65 3.45 -11.70
C PHE A 61 -2.88 4.92 -11.99
N GLN A 62 -4.14 5.28 -12.21
CA GLN A 62 -4.56 6.66 -12.21
C GLN A 62 -4.70 7.13 -10.76
N MET A 63 -4.03 8.22 -10.42
CA MET A 63 -4.05 8.83 -9.08
C MET A 63 -4.77 10.16 -9.12
N ALA A 64 -5.59 10.43 -8.11
CA ALA A 64 -6.15 11.74 -7.83
C ALA A 64 -5.33 12.40 -6.73
N VAL A 65 -4.82 13.62 -6.98
CA VAL A 65 -4.03 14.42 -6.04
C VAL A 65 -4.91 15.51 -5.48
N PHE A 66 -4.96 15.62 -4.15
CA PHE A 66 -5.78 16.59 -3.43
C PHE A 66 -4.91 17.61 -2.73
N ASP A 67 -5.32 18.87 -2.76
CA ASP A 67 -4.70 19.95 -2.02
C ASP A 67 -5.13 19.95 -0.54
N THR A 68 -4.62 20.92 0.22
CA THR A 68 -4.93 21.09 1.64
C THR A 68 -6.35 21.58 1.90
N ALA A 69 -7.05 22.11 0.88
CA ALA A 69 -8.46 22.46 0.94
C ALA A 69 -9.39 21.26 0.61
N GLY A 70 -8.81 20.11 0.24
CA GLY A 70 -9.56 18.92 -0.14
C GLY A 70 -10.06 18.92 -1.59
N ALA A 71 -9.57 19.85 -2.42
CA ALA A 71 -9.90 19.87 -3.85
C ALA A 71 -8.94 18.99 -4.66
N VAL A 72 -9.45 18.31 -5.69
CA VAL A 72 -8.63 17.58 -6.65
C VAL A 72 -7.88 18.57 -7.53
N THR A 73 -6.56 18.55 -7.48
CA THR A 73 -5.71 19.42 -8.30
C THR A 73 -5.25 18.74 -9.58
N ARG A 74 -5.11 17.41 -9.56
CA ARG A 74 -4.63 16.63 -10.71
C ARG A 74 -5.20 15.21 -10.74
N LEU A 75 -5.34 14.70 -11.94
CA LEU A 75 -5.40 13.26 -12.24
C LEU A 75 -4.14 12.93 -13.02
N ILE A 76 -3.34 12.00 -12.52
CA ILE A 76 -2.09 11.57 -13.15
C ILE A 76 -2.02 10.06 -13.20
N VAL A 77 -1.30 9.51 -14.16
CA VAL A 77 -1.01 8.08 -14.22
C VAL A 77 0.41 7.87 -13.71
N LEU A 78 0.56 7.03 -12.70
CA LEU A 78 1.85 6.59 -12.20
C LEU A 78 2.14 5.17 -12.72
N ASP A 79 3.23 5.03 -13.47
CA ASP A 79 3.63 3.77 -14.07
C ASP A 79 4.71 3.10 -13.20
N PHE A 80 4.34 2.00 -12.56
CA PHE A 80 5.24 1.18 -11.75
C PHE A 80 6.01 0.16 -12.58
N GLY A 81 5.62 -0.04 -13.85
CA GLY A 81 6.22 -1.00 -14.77
C GLY A 81 6.02 -2.44 -14.35
N ALA A 82 7.00 -3.29 -14.65
CA ALA A 82 6.95 -4.69 -14.29
C ALA A 82 7.14 -4.93 -12.79
N LEU A 83 6.31 -5.81 -12.22
CA LEU A 83 6.39 -6.24 -10.83
C LEU A 83 6.49 -7.78 -10.77
N ALA A 84 7.69 -8.28 -10.48
CA ALA A 84 7.91 -9.70 -10.27
C ALA A 84 7.28 -10.15 -8.95
N VAL A 85 6.82 -11.39 -8.90
CA VAL A 85 6.21 -11.99 -7.69
C VAL A 85 7.16 -11.91 -6.50
N GLY A 86 6.67 -11.39 -5.38
CA GLY A 86 7.40 -11.31 -4.12
C GLY A 86 8.55 -10.30 -4.07
N LYS A 87 8.89 -9.65 -5.20
CA LYS A 87 9.98 -8.68 -5.25
C LYS A 87 9.51 -7.30 -4.82
N THR A 88 10.27 -6.66 -3.94
CA THR A 88 10.10 -5.25 -3.60
C THR A 88 10.76 -4.38 -4.67
N LYS A 89 10.03 -3.37 -5.14
CA LYS A 89 10.48 -2.37 -6.11
C LYS A 89 10.27 -0.97 -5.54
N VAL A 90 11.28 -0.11 -5.68
CA VAL A 90 11.18 1.31 -5.33
C VAL A 90 11.10 2.12 -6.61
N VAL A 91 10.10 3.01 -6.68
CA VAL A 91 9.86 3.88 -7.83
C VAL A 91 9.66 5.31 -7.34
N GLN A 92 10.18 6.28 -8.06
CA GLN A 92 10.02 7.69 -7.75
C GLN A 92 9.27 8.40 -8.87
N PHE A 93 8.39 9.33 -8.48
CA PHE A 93 7.63 10.18 -9.39
C PHE A 93 7.71 11.62 -8.92
N ASP A 94 7.96 12.54 -9.85
CA ASP A 94 7.94 13.96 -9.57
C ASP A 94 6.61 14.56 -10.02
N ILE A 95 5.95 15.29 -9.10
CA ILE A 95 4.76 16.07 -9.40
C ILE A 95 5.21 17.53 -9.60
N PRO A 96 5.34 18.00 -10.85
CA PRO A 96 5.88 19.34 -11.12
C PRO A 96 4.90 20.44 -10.74
N GLY A 97 5.45 21.61 -10.37
CA GLY A 97 4.69 22.81 -10.08
C GLY A 97 3.85 22.75 -8.79
N GLN A 98 4.18 21.83 -7.89
CA GLN A 98 3.51 21.65 -6.61
C GLN A 98 4.51 21.17 -5.56
N THR A 99 4.58 21.86 -4.42
CA THR A 99 5.38 21.40 -3.28
C THR A 99 4.67 20.28 -2.54
N CYS A 100 5.41 19.45 -1.83
CA CYS A 100 4.82 18.37 -1.05
C CYS A 100 3.86 18.88 0.04
N ALA A 101 4.14 20.05 0.63
CA ALA A 101 3.27 20.66 1.62
C ALA A 101 1.88 21.08 1.08
N GLN A 102 1.75 21.25 -0.24
CA GLN A 102 0.47 21.57 -0.90
C GLN A 102 -0.39 20.33 -1.18
N ILE A 103 0.14 19.12 -0.95
CA ILE A 103 -0.56 17.87 -1.17
C ILE A 103 -1.03 17.33 0.19
N SER A 104 -2.34 17.17 0.37
CA SER A 104 -2.90 16.58 1.59
C SER A 104 -3.04 15.07 1.49
N ARG A 105 -3.50 14.57 0.33
CA ARG A 105 -3.68 13.14 0.08
C ARG A 105 -3.58 12.81 -1.41
N ILE A 106 -3.29 11.53 -1.67
CA ILE A 106 -3.33 10.92 -2.99
C ILE A 106 -4.20 9.68 -2.90
N VAL A 107 -5.13 9.53 -3.85
CA VAL A 107 -6.07 8.41 -3.92
C VAL A 107 -5.82 7.65 -5.20
N VAL A 108 -5.77 6.31 -5.12
CA VAL A 108 -5.80 5.46 -6.31
C VAL A 108 -7.21 5.50 -6.86
N ASN A 109 -7.38 6.21 -7.97
CA ASN A 109 -8.68 6.45 -8.58
C ASN A 109 -9.12 5.28 -9.48
N ASP A 110 -8.19 4.72 -10.24
CA ASP A 110 -8.48 3.61 -11.16
C ASP A 110 -7.19 2.86 -11.55
N VAL A 111 -7.34 1.69 -12.14
CA VAL A 111 -6.27 0.93 -12.80
C VAL A 111 -6.14 1.44 -14.23
N ALA A 112 -4.96 1.94 -14.60
CA ALA A 112 -4.67 2.31 -15.97
C ALA A 112 -4.18 1.10 -16.78
N GLN A 113 -3.26 0.31 -16.20
CA GLN A 113 -2.78 -0.97 -16.77
C GLN A 113 -2.48 -1.96 -15.65
N CYS A 114 -2.87 -3.20 -15.85
CA CYS A 114 -2.47 -4.31 -15.01
C CYS A 114 -2.51 -5.59 -15.84
N THR A 115 -1.37 -5.98 -16.40
CA THR A 115 -1.27 -7.10 -17.35
C THR A 115 -0.14 -8.03 -16.97
N THR A 116 -0.34 -9.33 -17.24
CA THR A 116 0.72 -10.33 -17.18
C THR A 116 1.59 -10.30 -18.44
N THR A 117 2.68 -11.06 -18.43
CA THR A 117 3.49 -11.33 -19.63
C THR A 117 2.59 -11.92 -20.72
N GLY A 118 2.61 -11.30 -21.91
CA GLY A 118 1.71 -11.63 -23.01
C GLY A 118 0.46 -10.75 -23.10
N GLY A 119 0.31 -9.76 -22.21
CA GLY A 119 -0.71 -8.71 -22.30
C GLY A 119 -2.09 -9.08 -21.78
N ALA A 120 -2.26 -10.23 -21.12
CA ALA A 120 -3.53 -10.58 -20.50
C ALA A 120 -3.82 -9.68 -19.30
N ALA A 121 -5.03 -9.08 -19.27
CA ALA A 121 -5.47 -8.28 -18.13
C ALA A 121 -5.59 -9.16 -16.87
N VAL A 122 -5.20 -8.59 -15.72
CA VAL A 122 -5.36 -9.22 -14.41
C VAL A 122 -6.54 -8.58 -13.72
N ASP A 123 -7.55 -9.39 -13.41
CA ASP A 123 -8.70 -8.95 -12.64
C ASP A 123 -8.30 -8.72 -11.17
N GLY A 124 -8.93 -7.71 -10.56
CA GLY A 124 -8.76 -7.47 -9.14
C GLY A 124 -7.54 -6.64 -8.75
N CYS A 125 -6.76 -6.09 -9.70
CA CYS A 125 -5.62 -5.22 -9.37
C CYS A 125 -5.98 -4.03 -8.49
N LEU A 126 -7.20 -3.52 -8.56
CA LEU A 126 -7.69 -2.48 -7.68
C LEU A 126 -8.28 -3.06 -6.39
N THR A 127 -9.11 -4.10 -6.52
CA THR A 127 -9.79 -4.72 -5.36
C THR A 127 -8.84 -5.48 -4.44
N ALA A 128 -7.72 -5.98 -4.99
CA ALA A 128 -6.65 -6.63 -4.24
C ALA A 128 -5.46 -5.68 -3.97
N LEU A 129 -5.68 -4.36 -3.99
CA LEU A 129 -4.66 -3.37 -3.70
C LEU A 129 -4.61 -3.05 -2.21
N ALA A 130 -3.44 -3.20 -1.60
CA ALA A 130 -3.15 -2.75 -0.24
C ALA A 130 -2.34 -1.46 -0.29
N THR A 131 -2.78 -0.43 0.41
CA THR A 131 -2.14 0.89 0.43
C THR A 131 -1.67 1.27 1.83
N ALA A 132 -0.55 1.97 1.92
CA ALA A 132 -0.02 2.54 3.16
C ALA A 132 0.74 3.83 2.88
N SER A 133 0.91 4.68 3.90
CA SER A 133 1.75 5.87 3.83
C SER A 133 2.64 5.99 5.05
N ARG A 134 3.91 6.35 4.82
CA ARG A 134 4.88 6.75 5.85
C ARG A 134 5.20 8.24 5.79
N SER A 135 4.59 8.96 4.85
CA SER A 135 4.73 10.41 4.72
C SER A 135 3.60 11.15 5.41
N SER A 136 3.69 12.49 5.45
CA SER A 136 2.58 13.35 5.89
C SER A 136 1.41 13.37 4.90
N ILE A 137 1.63 12.93 3.65
CA ILE A 137 0.59 12.83 2.63
C ILE A 137 -0.15 11.52 2.85
N GLN A 138 -1.46 11.58 3.01
CA GLN A 138 -2.30 10.39 3.09
C GLN A 138 -2.33 9.67 1.74
N PHE A 139 -2.29 8.34 1.76
CA PHE A 139 -2.35 7.53 0.55
C PHE A 139 -3.34 6.36 0.76
N GLY A 140 -4.26 6.17 -0.19
CA GLY A 140 -5.31 5.15 -0.08
C GLY A 140 -6.12 4.95 -1.36
N LEU A 141 -7.21 4.22 -1.20
CA LEU A 141 -8.27 4.00 -2.19
C LEU A 141 -9.40 5.01 -1.99
#